data_9957b5defb7d8ff1961e86f1276609c3
#
_entry.id   9957b5defb7d8ff1961e86f1276609c3
#
_cell.length_a   1.000
_cell.length_b   1.000
_cell.length_c   1.000
_cell.angle_alpha   90.00
_cell.angle_beta   90.00
_cell.angle_gamma   90.00
#
_symmetry.space_group_name_H-M   'P 1'
#
loop_
_entity.id
_entity.type
_entity.pdbx_description
1 polymer ?
#
loop_
_entity_poly.entity_id
_entity_poly.type
_entity_poly.pdbx_seq_one_letter_code
_entity_poly.pdbx_strand_id
1 'polypeptide(L)'
;MKKLSKRFLTLAIACVMAMAMAVPAFAAPDNGTTHTYHIKNNTIAGDYVYLNLYGTGGVYASRDVTVYPRTTSDDQVWYITNKVRDVKKVYNNRTDTSGNRYTLNINTNTNNCNVYPDYSSNDADSRVQIIGDMARFCIKLARSGLYVHALTDSTHNVLWSSSIQYWNELS
;
A
#
# COMPACT_ATOMS: atom_id res chain seq x y z
N MET A 1 52.65 20.21 -17.01
CA MET A 1 51.26 20.67 -16.72
C MET A 1 50.13 19.80 -17.30
N LYS A 2 50.34 18.82 -18.21
CA LYS A 2 49.29 18.01 -18.82
C LYS A 2 48.80 16.80 -18.00
N LYS A 3 49.55 16.38 -16.96
CA LYS A 3 49.17 15.20 -16.15
C LYS A 3 48.19 15.49 -15.01
N LEU A 4 48.08 16.75 -14.56
CA LEU A 4 47.14 17.10 -13.47
C LEU A 4 45.67 17.15 -13.97
N SER A 5 45.44 17.60 -15.21
CA SER A 5 44.08 17.74 -15.75
C SER A 5 43.36 16.40 -15.93
N LYS A 6 44.10 15.33 -16.28
CA LYS A 6 43.53 13.99 -16.45
C LYS A 6 43.05 13.38 -15.11
N ARG A 7 43.81 13.62 -14.02
CA ARG A 7 43.44 13.12 -12.68
C ARG A 7 42.24 13.85 -12.12
N PHE A 8 42.09 15.15 -12.34
CA PHE A 8 40.91 15.93 -11.94
C PHE A 8 39.67 15.51 -12.72
N LEU A 9 39.82 15.27 -14.04
CA LEU A 9 38.71 14.81 -14.87
C LEU A 9 38.20 13.42 -14.43
N THR A 10 39.11 12.49 -14.12
CA THR A 10 38.75 11.13 -13.64
C THR A 10 38.07 11.18 -12.29
N LEU A 11 38.54 12.05 -11.38
CA LEU A 11 37.91 12.22 -10.05
C LEU A 11 36.51 12.84 -10.15
N ALA A 12 36.33 13.83 -11.03
CA ALA A 12 35.04 14.46 -11.27
C ALA A 12 34.02 13.47 -11.86
N ILE A 13 34.42 12.63 -12.81
CA ILE A 13 33.55 11.60 -13.40
C ILE A 13 33.20 10.53 -12.36
N ALA A 14 34.15 10.13 -11.50
CA ALA A 14 33.86 9.18 -10.40
C ALA A 14 32.89 9.74 -9.39
N CYS A 15 33.00 11.02 -9.03
CA CYS A 15 32.04 11.69 -8.13
C CYS A 15 30.65 11.82 -8.76
N VAL A 16 30.54 12.12 -10.06
CA VAL A 16 29.25 12.20 -10.76
C VAL A 16 28.60 10.83 -10.87
N MET A 17 29.37 9.77 -11.13
CA MET A 17 28.84 8.41 -11.14
C MET A 17 28.42 7.92 -9.75
N ALA A 18 29.12 8.30 -8.69
CA ALA A 18 28.76 7.99 -7.32
C ALA A 18 27.46 8.71 -6.87
N MET A 19 27.25 9.95 -7.35
CA MET A 19 25.99 10.68 -7.08
C MET A 19 24.81 10.17 -7.93
N ALA A 20 25.06 9.66 -9.14
CA ALA A 20 24.01 9.07 -9.98
C ALA A 20 23.53 7.69 -9.47
N MET A 21 24.32 7.03 -8.60
CA MET A 21 23.93 5.76 -7.97
C MET A 21 23.37 5.94 -6.56
N ALA A 22 23.27 7.15 -6.04
CA ALA A 22 22.45 7.46 -4.89
C ALA A 22 20.98 7.59 -5.33
N VAL A 23 20.44 6.52 -5.95
CA VAL A 23 19.01 6.27 -5.89
C VAL A 23 18.71 6.22 -4.39
N PRO A 24 17.82 7.07 -3.85
CA PRO A 24 17.41 6.89 -2.48
C PRO A 24 17.02 5.41 -2.38
N ALA A 25 17.72 4.68 -1.53
CA ALA A 25 17.30 3.34 -1.15
C ALA A 25 15.94 3.57 -0.48
N PHE A 26 14.87 3.53 -1.28
CA PHE A 26 13.55 3.25 -0.74
C PHE A 26 13.79 2.01 0.09
N ALA A 27 13.53 2.12 1.39
CA ALA A 27 13.75 1.02 2.31
C ALA A 27 13.21 -0.23 1.63
N ALA A 28 14.12 -1.17 1.35
CA ALA A 28 13.74 -2.40 0.69
C ALA A 28 12.61 -2.97 1.53
N PRO A 29 11.46 -3.28 0.95
CA PRO A 29 10.40 -3.83 1.73
C PRO A 29 10.94 -5.11 2.32
N ASP A 30 10.68 -5.22 3.57
CA ASP A 30 11.02 -6.21 4.50
C ASP A 30 11.25 -7.63 3.91
N ASN A 31 12.45 -8.13 4.06
CA ASN A 31 12.84 -9.51 3.74
C ASN A 31 12.22 -10.49 4.75
N GLY A 32 10.90 -10.47 4.93
CA GLY A 32 10.17 -11.52 5.63
C GLY A 32 9.78 -11.25 7.08
N THR A 33 10.05 -10.09 7.64
CA THR A 33 9.40 -9.64 8.88
C THR A 33 8.08 -8.96 8.52
N THR A 34 6.99 -9.54 8.95
CA THR A 34 5.65 -9.00 8.72
C THR A 34 5.44 -7.83 9.67
N HIS A 35 5.69 -6.61 9.23
CA HIS A 35 5.28 -5.43 9.99
C HIS A 35 3.79 -5.21 9.77
N THR A 36 3.07 -5.05 10.86
CA THR A 36 1.66 -4.69 10.86
C THR A 36 1.52 -3.20 11.09
N TYR A 37 0.61 -2.56 10.35
CA TYR A 37 0.42 -1.12 10.36
C TYR A 37 -1.06 -0.76 10.47
N HIS A 38 -1.32 0.41 11.05
CA HIS A 38 -2.55 1.13 10.78
C HIS A 38 -2.33 2.02 9.55
N ILE A 39 -3.17 1.88 8.53
CA ILE A 39 -3.10 2.71 7.33
C ILE A 39 -4.06 3.89 7.49
N LYS A 40 -3.51 5.10 7.61
CA LYS A 40 -4.27 6.33 7.81
C LYS A 40 -4.36 7.14 6.52
N ASN A 41 -5.55 7.64 6.18
CA ASN A 41 -5.74 8.59 5.09
C ASN A 41 -5.27 9.98 5.52
N ASN A 42 -4.42 10.60 4.70
CA ASN A 42 -3.87 11.94 4.92
C ASN A 42 -4.52 13.01 4.04
N THR A 43 -5.50 12.63 3.22
CA THR A 43 -6.16 13.55 2.29
C THR A 43 -7.48 14.07 2.85
N ILE A 44 -8.18 13.24 3.64
CA ILE A 44 -9.46 13.59 4.25
C ILE A 44 -9.24 14.05 5.70
N ALA A 45 -10.13 14.93 6.17
CA ALA A 45 -10.12 15.44 7.55
C ALA A 45 -11.12 14.66 8.42
N GLY A 46 -10.94 14.74 9.73
CA GLY A 46 -11.83 14.14 10.74
C GLY A 46 -11.27 12.85 11.34
N ASP A 47 -12.12 12.13 12.05
CA ASP A 47 -11.72 10.92 12.80
C ASP A 47 -11.83 9.64 11.95
N TYR A 48 -12.69 9.62 10.93
CA TYR A 48 -12.92 8.48 10.04
C TYR A 48 -11.86 8.43 8.94
N VAL A 49 -10.65 8.06 9.32
CA VAL A 49 -9.50 8.13 8.43
C VAL A 49 -8.65 6.84 8.37
N TYR A 50 -8.91 5.86 9.24
CA TYR A 50 -8.14 4.62 9.28
C TYR A 50 -8.81 3.53 8.44
N LEU A 51 -8.03 2.90 7.56
CA LEU A 51 -8.48 1.78 6.74
C LEU A 51 -8.97 0.64 7.63
N ASN A 52 -10.19 0.17 7.40
CA ASN A 52 -10.91 -0.72 8.30
C ASN A 52 -11.74 -1.76 7.54
N LEU A 53 -11.83 -2.97 8.07
CA LEU A 53 -12.86 -3.93 7.63
C LEU A 53 -14.21 -3.54 8.23
N TYR A 54 -15.22 -3.41 7.38
CA TYR A 54 -16.56 -3.01 7.82
C TYR A 54 -17.23 -4.08 8.69
N GLY A 55 -17.88 -3.63 9.76
CA GLY A 55 -18.74 -4.46 10.61
C GLY A 55 -17.99 -5.31 11.65
N THR A 56 -18.74 -6.09 12.41
CA THR A 56 -18.25 -7.00 13.45
C THR A 56 -18.26 -8.45 12.94
N GLY A 57 -17.44 -9.29 13.55
CA GLY A 57 -17.38 -10.72 13.21
C GLY A 57 -16.14 -11.12 12.43
N GLY A 58 -16.12 -12.33 11.87
CA GLY A 58 -15.00 -12.88 11.13
C GLY A 58 -14.78 -12.23 9.77
N VAL A 59 -13.62 -12.46 9.17
CA VAL A 59 -13.35 -12.06 7.80
C VAL A 59 -13.98 -13.07 6.83
N TYR A 60 -14.52 -12.56 5.71
CA TYR A 60 -15.13 -13.36 4.64
C TYR A 60 -14.94 -12.66 3.28
N ALA A 61 -15.13 -13.41 2.20
CA ALA A 61 -15.01 -12.89 0.84
C ALA A 61 -16.02 -11.77 0.57
N SER A 62 -15.56 -10.72 -0.11
CA SER A 62 -16.34 -9.53 -0.46
C SER A 62 -16.79 -8.67 0.73
N ARG A 63 -16.17 -8.85 1.92
CA ARG A 63 -16.40 -7.93 3.04
C ARG A 63 -15.86 -6.55 2.67
N ASP A 64 -16.69 -5.53 2.81
CA ASP A 64 -16.36 -4.16 2.42
C ASP A 64 -15.24 -3.58 3.30
N VAL A 65 -14.49 -2.68 2.68
CA VAL A 65 -13.48 -1.85 3.34
C VAL A 65 -14.03 -0.44 3.50
N THR A 66 -13.86 0.12 4.69
CA THR A 66 -14.30 1.47 5.05
C THR A 66 -13.15 2.24 5.67
N VAL A 67 -13.37 3.52 5.99
CA VAL A 67 -12.56 4.24 6.96
C VAL A 67 -13.31 4.39 8.27
N TYR A 68 -12.58 4.29 9.39
CA TYR A 68 -13.16 4.33 10.73
C TYR A 68 -12.22 5.06 11.71
N PRO A 69 -12.70 5.59 12.85
CA PRO A 69 -11.83 6.10 13.91
C PRO A 69 -10.84 5.04 14.39
N ARG A 70 -9.66 5.48 14.83
CA ARG A 70 -8.63 4.55 15.30
C ARG A 70 -9.13 3.65 16.42
N THR A 71 -8.88 2.35 16.27
CA THR A 71 -9.15 1.33 17.29
C THR A 71 -7.92 0.43 17.45
N THR A 72 -7.95 -0.45 18.44
CA THR A 72 -6.97 -1.52 18.62
C THR A 72 -7.39 -2.83 17.97
N SER A 73 -8.48 -2.82 17.18
CA SER A 73 -9.03 -4.02 16.54
C SER A 73 -8.15 -4.49 15.37
N ASP A 74 -8.01 -5.80 15.20
CA ASP A 74 -7.38 -6.42 14.04
C ASP A 74 -8.02 -6.04 12.70
N ASP A 75 -9.26 -5.51 12.71
CA ASP A 75 -9.92 -4.99 11.51
C ASP A 75 -9.19 -3.79 10.90
N GLN A 76 -8.38 -3.08 11.69
CA GLN A 76 -7.58 -1.93 11.27
C GLN A 76 -6.09 -2.24 11.12
N VAL A 77 -5.68 -3.47 11.36
CA VAL A 77 -4.29 -3.89 11.24
C VAL A 77 -4.06 -4.49 9.87
N TRP A 78 -3.13 -3.91 9.14
CA TRP A 78 -2.81 -4.29 7.77
C TRP A 78 -1.32 -4.57 7.63
N TYR A 79 -0.94 -5.31 6.62
CA TYR A 79 0.45 -5.46 6.22
C TYR A 79 0.58 -5.51 4.70
N ILE A 80 1.68 -4.96 4.20
CA ILE A 80 1.99 -4.86 2.78
C ILE A 80 3.12 -5.85 2.49
N THR A 81 2.88 -6.81 1.62
CA THR A 81 3.90 -7.78 1.25
C THR A 81 4.49 -7.51 -0.12
N ASN A 82 5.77 -7.81 -0.28
CA ASN A 82 6.36 -7.92 -1.60
C ASN A 82 6.00 -9.26 -2.19
N LYS A 83 5.27 -9.22 -3.30
CA LYS A 83 5.22 -10.36 -4.23
C LYS A 83 5.78 -9.87 -5.57
N VAL A 84 6.70 -10.57 -6.14
CA VAL A 84 7.29 -10.44 -7.48
C VAL A 84 7.24 -9.04 -8.14
N ARG A 85 8.42 -8.40 -8.39
CA ARG A 85 8.62 -7.24 -9.28
C ARG A 85 7.70 -6.05 -8.99
N ASP A 86 7.89 -5.37 -7.86
CA ASP A 86 7.21 -4.11 -7.52
C ASP A 86 5.68 -4.17 -7.36
N VAL A 87 5.07 -5.33 -7.55
CA VAL A 87 3.66 -5.55 -7.30
C VAL A 87 3.48 -6.16 -5.92
N LYS A 88 2.66 -5.51 -5.11
CA LYS A 88 2.42 -5.86 -3.72
C LYS A 88 0.98 -6.35 -3.54
N LYS A 89 0.71 -6.92 -2.39
CA LYS A 89 -0.64 -7.12 -1.86
C LYS A 89 -0.74 -6.47 -0.49
N VAL A 90 -1.93 -5.96 -0.18
CA VAL A 90 -2.25 -5.38 1.12
C VAL A 90 -3.21 -6.32 1.82
N TYR A 91 -2.76 -6.94 2.90
CA TYR A 91 -3.54 -7.92 3.65
C TYR A 91 -4.09 -7.32 4.93
N ASN A 92 -5.29 -7.72 5.30
CA ASN A 92 -5.75 -7.53 6.66
C ASN A 92 -5.12 -8.57 7.61
N ASN A 93 -4.93 -8.21 8.86
CA ASN A 93 -4.36 -9.11 9.87
C ASN A 93 -5.30 -10.26 10.26
N ARG A 94 -6.60 -10.11 10.03
CA ARG A 94 -7.57 -11.19 10.29
C ARG A 94 -7.45 -12.32 9.29
N THR A 95 -7.68 -13.52 9.80
CA THR A 95 -7.86 -14.75 9.00
C THR A 95 -9.27 -15.28 9.22
N ASP A 96 -9.75 -16.09 8.29
CA ASP A 96 -10.97 -16.87 8.51
C ASP A 96 -10.71 -18.07 9.43
N THR A 97 -11.77 -18.84 9.71
CA THR A 97 -11.70 -20.04 10.56
C THR A 97 -10.81 -21.15 10.00
N SER A 98 -10.47 -21.09 8.72
CA SER A 98 -9.55 -22.01 8.03
C SER A 98 -8.13 -21.48 7.96
N GLY A 99 -7.86 -20.30 8.52
CA GLY A 99 -6.54 -19.64 8.50
C GLY A 99 -6.20 -18.95 7.17
N ASN A 100 -7.17 -18.79 6.26
CA ASN A 100 -6.93 -18.07 5.00
C ASN A 100 -6.76 -16.57 5.25
N ARG A 101 -5.80 -15.98 4.55
CA ARG A 101 -5.54 -14.53 4.56
C ARG A 101 -6.37 -13.81 3.52
N TYR A 102 -6.75 -12.58 3.82
CA TYR A 102 -7.58 -11.74 2.97
C TYR A 102 -6.83 -10.49 2.56
N THR A 103 -6.88 -10.17 1.27
CA THR A 103 -6.18 -9.02 0.67
C THR A 103 -7.18 -8.00 0.13
N LEU A 104 -6.78 -6.73 0.09
CA LEU A 104 -7.53 -5.70 -0.62
C LEU A 104 -7.80 -6.16 -2.04
N ASN A 105 -9.04 -5.99 -2.47
CA ASN A 105 -9.54 -6.44 -3.76
C ASN A 105 -10.53 -5.42 -4.33
N ILE A 106 -10.77 -5.46 -5.63
CA ILE A 106 -11.80 -4.66 -6.28
C ILE A 106 -13.02 -5.51 -6.61
N ASN A 107 -14.19 -5.02 -6.23
CA ASN A 107 -15.43 -5.47 -6.85
C ASN A 107 -15.58 -4.80 -8.21
N THR A 108 -15.36 -5.56 -9.27
CA THR A 108 -15.32 -5.02 -10.65
C THR A 108 -16.64 -4.47 -11.16
N ASN A 109 -17.75 -4.81 -10.52
CA ASN A 109 -19.08 -4.31 -10.89
C ASN A 109 -19.37 -2.93 -10.29
N THR A 110 -18.83 -2.64 -9.11
CA THR A 110 -19.16 -1.43 -8.33
C THR A 110 -17.96 -0.53 -8.08
N ASN A 111 -16.74 -1.01 -8.34
CA ASN A 111 -15.48 -0.41 -7.93
C ASN A 111 -15.31 -0.30 -6.40
N ASN A 112 -16.16 -0.93 -5.60
CA ASN A 112 -15.95 -0.97 -4.15
C ASN A 112 -14.63 -1.66 -3.83
N CYS A 113 -13.93 -1.12 -2.84
CA CYS A 113 -12.81 -1.81 -2.21
C CYS A 113 -13.38 -2.81 -1.19
N ASN A 114 -13.04 -4.07 -1.37
CA ASN A 114 -13.39 -5.13 -0.45
C ASN A 114 -12.16 -5.98 -0.14
N VAL A 115 -12.33 -7.03 0.65
CA VAL A 115 -11.29 -8.05 0.83
C VAL A 115 -11.72 -9.36 0.21
N TYR A 116 -10.73 -10.10 -0.31
CA TYR A 116 -10.94 -11.41 -0.91
C TYR A 116 -9.85 -12.39 -0.49
N PRO A 117 -10.15 -13.70 -0.35
CA PRO A 117 -9.13 -14.69 0.00
C PRO A 117 -7.99 -14.71 -1.01
N ASP A 118 -6.76 -14.80 -0.52
CA ASP A 118 -5.57 -14.87 -1.38
C ASP A 118 -5.33 -16.29 -1.89
N TYR A 119 -6.19 -16.78 -2.78
CA TYR A 119 -6.04 -18.10 -3.39
C TYR A 119 -4.96 -18.15 -4.46
N SER A 120 -4.58 -17.02 -5.03
CA SER A 120 -3.61 -16.96 -6.13
C SER A 120 -2.73 -15.72 -6.07
N SER A 121 -1.42 -15.94 -6.20
CA SER A 121 -0.46 -14.83 -6.34
C SER A 121 -0.69 -13.99 -7.59
N ASN A 122 -1.42 -14.51 -8.58
CA ASN A 122 -1.68 -13.88 -9.87
C ASN A 122 -3.04 -13.20 -9.98
N ASP A 123 -3.82 -13.16 -8.89
CA ASP A 123 -5.10 -12.46 -8.89
C ASP A 123 -4.89 -10.97 -9.20
N ALA A 124 -5.33 -10.56 -10.40
CA ALA A 124 -5.16 -9.20 -10.89
C ALA A 124 -5.98 -8.16 -10.11
N ASP A 125 -7.05 -8.59 -9.45
CA ASP A 125 -7.98 -7.73 -8.71
C ASP A 125 -7.45 -7.32 -7.33
N SER A 126 -6.38 -7.99 -6.87
CA SER A 126 -5.75 -7.71 -5.57
C SER A 126 -4.30 -7.24 -5.67
N ARG A 127 -3.75 -7.14 -6.88
CA ARG A 127 -2.35 -6.70 -7.08
C ARG A 127 -2.26 -5.19 -7.11
N VAL A 128 -1.44 -4.61 -6.24
CA VAL A 128 -1.29 -3.16 -6.09
C VAL A 128 0.16 -2.71 -6.26
N GLN A 129 0.33 -1.45 -6.61
CA GLN A 129 1.57 -0.69 -6.52
C GLN A 129 1.44 0.29 -5.37
N ILE A 130 2.45 0.36 -4.52
CA ILE A 130 2.59 1.41 -3.50
C ILE A 130 3.50 2.47 -4.10
N ILE A 131 2.98 3.69 -4.26
CA ILE A 131 3.70 4.80 -4.89
C ILE A 131 3.92 5.89 -3.85
N GLY A 132 5.17 6.16 -3.52
CA GLY A 132 5.59 7.05 -2.44
C GLY A 132 6.39 6.30 -1.37
N ASP A 133 6.56 6.91 -0.22
CA ASP A 133 7.20 6.33 0.97
C ASP A 133 6.17 6.07 2.08
N MET A 134 6.62 5.45 3.19
CA MET A 134 5.72 5.04 4.27
C MET A 134 5.05 6.22 4.99
N ALA A 135 5.64 7.41 4.92
CA ALA A 135 5.05 8.63 5.48
C ALA A 135 3.96 9.23 4.56
N ARG A 136 4.05 8.95 3.25
CA ARG A 136 3.07 9.44 2.28
C ARG A 136 3.07 8.58 1.01
N PHE A 137 2.08 7.73 0.85
CA PHE A 137 1.94 6.88 -0.34
C PHE A 137 0.51 6.86 -0.88
N CYS A 138 0.35 6.43 -2.10
CA CYS A 138 -0.94 6.00 -2.62
C CYS A 138 -0.91 4.51 -2.99
N ILE A 139 -2.06 3.86 -2.89
CA ILE A 139 -2.26 2.45 -3.23
C ILE A 139 -2.97 2.42 -4.59
N LYS A 140 -2.28 1.93 -5.61
CA LYS A 140 -2.76 1.89 -7.00
C LYS A 140 -3.01 0.45 -7.44
N LEU A 141 -4.18 0.14 -7.96
CA LEU A 141 -4.48 -1.16 -8.55
C LEU A 141 -3.65 -1.37 -9.82
N ALA A 142 -2.86 -2.43 -9.87
CA ALA A 142 -1.86 -2.60 -10.94
C ALA A 142 -2.50 -2.75 -12.33
N ARG A 143 -3.66 -3.44 -12.41
CA ARG A 143 -4.31 -3.74 -13.69
C ARG A 143 -5.06 -2.56 -14.32
N SER A 144 -5.70 -1.72 -13.50
CA SER A 144 -6.60 -0.66 -14.00
C SER A 144 -6.07 0.74 -13.80
N GLY A 145 -5.04 0.90 -12.94
CA GLY A 145 -4.49 2.20 -12.60
C GLY A 145 -5.36 3.02 -11.64
N LEU A 146 -6.45 2.46 -11.10
CA LEU A 146 -7.29 3.10 -10.08
C LEU A 146 -6.58 3.11 -8.72
N TYR A 147 -6.96 4.06 -7.87
CA TYR A 147 -6.37 4.28 -6.55
C TYR A 147 -7.39 3.99 -5.45
N VAL A 148 -6.91 3.50 -4.30
CA VAL A 148 -7.71 3.39 -3.08
C VAL A 148 -8.13 4.79 -2.63
N HIS A 149 -9.43 5.00 -2.51
CA HIS A 149 -10.07 6.29 -2.27
C HIS A 149 -11.19 6.15 -1.24
N ALA A 150 -11.08 6.86 -0.13
CA ALA A 150 -12.10 6.90 0.91
C ALA A 150 -13.12 7.98 0.63
N LEU A 151 -14.40 7.64 0.74
CA LEU A 151 -15.50 8.62 0.66
C LEU A 151 -15.63 9.41 1.97
N THR A 152 -16.01 10.67 1.85
CA THR A 152 -16.27 11.56 2.99
C THR A 152 -17.75 11.67 3.35
N ASP A 153 -18.60 10.89 2.69
CA ASP A 153 -20.03 10.80 2.99
C ASP A 153 -20.30 9.94 4.23
N SER A 154 -21.57 9.80 4.59
CA SER A 154 -22.00 9.03 5.77
C SER A 154 -21.74 7.53 5.67
N THR A 155 -21.38 7.01 4.49
CA THR A 155 -21.07 5.59 4.32
C THR A 155 -19.64 5.27 4.74
N HIS A 156 -18.73 6.24 4.66
CA HIS A 156 -17.29 6.06 4.91
C HIS A 156 -16.66 4.92 4.09
N ASN A 157 -17.28 4.57 2.96
CA ASN A 157 -16.80 3.49 2.11
C ASN A 157 -15.47 3.84 1.44
N VAL A 158 -14.71 2.79 1.13
CA VAL A 158 -13.50 2.88 0.32
C VAL A 158 -13.78 2.32 -1.06
N LEU A 159 -13.39 3.05 -2.09
CA LEU A 159 -13.57 2.70 -3.50
C LEU A 159 -12.21 2.63 -4.20
N TRP A 160 -12.22 2.03 -5.39
CA TRP A 160 -11.17 2.21 -6.38
C TRP A 160 -11.58 3.32 -7.35
N SER A 161 -10.80 4.41 -7.41
CA SER A 161 -11.13 5.65 -8.12
C SER A 161 -9.95 6.16 -8.95
N SER A 162 -10.23 6.95 -9.99
CA SER A 162 -9.20 7.70 -10.72
C SER A 162 -8.59 8.85 -9.89
N SER A 163 -9.28 9.28 -8.82
CA SER A 163 -8.80 10.32 -7.92
C SER A 163 -7.79 9.78 -6.93
N ILE A 164 -6.65 10.45 -6.79
CA ILE A 164 -5.59 10.05 -5.89
C ILE A 164 -5.90 10.56 -4.48
N GLN A 165 -5.75 9.68 -3.48
CA GLN A 165 -5.63 10.02 -2.07
C GLN A 165 -4.32 9.48 -1.52
N TYR A 166 -3.79 10.17 -0.53
CA TYR A 166 -2.56 9.80 0.13
C TYR A 166 -2.83 9.17 1.49
N TRP A 167 -2.02 8.20 1.80
CA TRP A 167 -2.07 7.40 3.02
C TRP A 167 -0.71 7.42 3.69
N ASN A 168 -0.65 7.11 4.97
CA ASN A 168 0.59 6.83 5.69
C ASN A 168 0.43 5.62 6.59
N GLU A 169 1.55 5.01 6.93
CA GLU A 169 1.61 3.98 7.95
C GLU A 169 1.80 4.61 9.32
N LEU A 170 1.11 4.03 10.31
CA LEU A 170 1.30 4.30 11.71
C LEU A 170 1.50 2.98 12.44
N SER A 171 2.61 2.86 13.12
CA SER A 171 2.92 1.75 14.04
C SER A 171 2.10 1.84 15.32
#